data_ed636498a51bb422603cc4f1c2459732
#
_entry.id   ed636498a51bb422603cc4f1c2459732
#
_cell.length_a   1.000
_cell.length_b   1.000
_cell.length_c   1.000
_cell.angle_alpha   90.00
_cell.angle_beta   90.00
_cell.angle_gamma   90.00
#
_symmetry.space_group_name_H-M   'P 1'
#
loop_
_entity.id
_entity.type
_entity.pdbx_description
1 polymer ?
#
loop_
_entity_poly.entity_id
_entity_poly.type
_entity_poly.pdbx_seq_one_letter_code
_entity_poly.pdbx_strand_id
1 'polypeptide(L)'
;MTWGETLRDQLDFYWAVHLWPRLVGLTDDEYWWEPADGAWTLRSDADGALQPESLPVEPPVPPVTTIAWRIAHVGRDVLGKRARAFFGDPSLPVGTLPTDDAIMFDPRWWPEPLPATADEALAFLEQAYGLWRDGVAALDDDTLLRPLGPKGEHHADQSMAALLMHINREVIAHGAEICLLRDLYRAQRDGLDPLVAGARRGDADEVSRLLDGGAAVPVSLLAETAGLRRWDVVRALVEHGAAVDVGNPSALHYAAAAGERAIVELLLDHGADRELADAQFGMTPAVWADHFGHGDVSAHLRGRPLR
;
A
#
# COMPACT_ATOMS: atom_id res chain seq x y z
N MET A 1 7.43 -27.11 2.15
CA MET A 1 6.66 -26.05 1.47
C MET A 1 5.92 -26.69 0.32
N THR A 2 4.60 -26.68 0.37
CA THR A 2 3.70 -27.21 -0.67
C THR A 2 3.47 -26.13 -1.74
N TRP A 3 2.89 -26.49 -2.87
CA TRP A 3 2.51 -25.49 -3.89
C TRP A 3 1.46 -24.52 -3.36
N GLY A 4 0.51 -25.01 -2.54
CA GLY A 4 -0.51 -24.17 -1.90
C GLY A 4 0.13 -23.11 -0.97
N GLU A 5 1.08 -23.51 -0.15
CA GLU A 5 1.86 -22.58 0.69
C GLU A 5 2.58 -21.52 -0.17
N THR A 6 3.25 -21.94 -1.26
CA THR A 6 4.00 -21.03 -2.13
C THR A 6 3.09 -19.98 -2.78
N LEU A 7 1.93 -20.39 -3.30
CA LEU A 7 0.98 -19.48 -3.94
C LEU A 7 0.33 -18.51 -2.94
N ARG A 8 0.02 -18.97 -1.74
CA ARG A 8 -0.49 -18.13 -0.66
C ARG A 8 0.57 -17.13 -0.20
N ASP A 9 1.79 -17.59 0.08
CA ASP A 9 2.88 -16.77 0.59
C ASP A 9 3.24 -15.63 -0.38
N GLN A 10 3.07 -15.82 -1.69
CA GLN A 10 3.26 -14.74 -2.67
C GLN A 10 2.30 -13.58 -2.42
N LEU A 11 1.02 -13.87 -2.19
CA LEU A 11 0.02 -12.82 -1.95
C LEU A 11 0.15 -12.22 -0.56
N ASP A 12 0.39 -13.06 0.46
CA ASP A 12 0.57 -12.63 1.85
C ASP A 12 1.78 -11.67 1.97
N PHE A 13 2.89 -12.01 1.29
CA PHE A 13 4.07 -11.15 1.25
C PHE A 13 3.76 -9.79 0.58
N TYR A 14 3.13 -9.83 -0.59
CA TYR A 14 2.75 -8.60 -1.29
C TYR A 14 1.81 -7.73 -0.44
N TRP A 15 0.81 -8.35 0.17
CA TRP A 15 -0.15 -7.67 1.05
C TRP A 15 0.54 -7.00 2.23
N ALA A 16 1.31 -7.77 3.00
CA ALA A 16 1.90 -7.31 4.26
C ALA A 16 3.05 -6.31 4.07
N VAL A 17 3.84 -6.48 3.02
CA VAL A 17 5.08 -5.69 2.81
C VAL A 17 4.88 -4.52 1.85
N HIS A 18 4.07 -4.71 0.81
CA HIS A 18 3.96 -3.71 -0.26
C HIS A 18 2.63 -2.96 -0.25
N LEU A 19 1.49 -3.64 -0.09
CA LEU A 19 0.19 -3.01 -0.26
C LEU A 19 -0.30 -2.37 1.05
N TRP A 20 -0.50 -3.17 2.10
CA TRP A 20 -1.15 -2.71 3.33
C TRP A 20 -0.47 -1.51 3.99
N PRO A 21 0.88 -1.48 4.17
CA PRO A 21 1.57 -0.31 4.72
C PRO A 21 1.35 0.96 3.90
N ARG A 22 1.12 0.80 2.60
CA ARG A 22 0.84 1.91 1.69
C ARG A 22 -0.60 2.38 1.71
N LEU A 23 -1.54 1.58 2.24
CA LEU A 23 -2.95 1.93 2.40
C LEU A 23 -3.25 2.61 3.74
N VAL A 24 -2.47 2.36 4.77
CA VAL A 24 -2.62 3.01 6.08
C VAL A 24 -2.64 4.53 5.93
N GLY A 25 -3.65 5.18 6.57
CA GLY A 25 -3.84 6.62 6.48
C GLY A 25 -4.38 7.11 5.12
N LEU A 26 -5.06 6.25 4.36
CA LEU A 26 -5.86 6.67 3.21
C LEU A 26 -6.94 7.64 3.71
N THR A 27 -7.11 8.77 3.03
CA THR A 27 -8.15 9.76 3.33
C THR A 27 -9.30 9.69 2.34
N ASP A 28 -10.46 10.23 2.72
CA ASP A 28 -11.62 10.31 1.81
C ASP A 28 -11.29 11.15 0.56
N ASP A 29 -10.52 12.21 0.71
CA ASP A 29 -10.06 13.02 -0.41
C ASP A 29 -9.21 12.22 -1.40
N GLU A 30 -8.30 11.35 -0.91
CA GLU A 30 -7.51 10.44 -1.76
C GLU A 30 -8.40 9.36 -2.39
N TYR A 31 -9.33 8.80 -1.60
CA TYR A 31 -10.22 7.72 -2.00
C TYR A 31 -11.09 8.09 -3.20
N TRP A 32 -11.67 9.31 -3.16
CA TRP A 32 -12.57 9.83 -4.21
C TRP A 32 -11.87 10.63 -5.31
N TRP A 33 -10.55 10.85 -5.18
CA TRP A 33 -9.84 11.67 -6.15
C TRP A 33 -9.91 11.11 -7.58
N GLU A 34 -10.43 11.91 -8.50
CA GLU A 34 -10.42 11.61 -9.93
C GLU A 34 -9.13 12.14 -10.56
N PRO A 35 -8.19 11.26 -10.98
CA PRO A 35 -6.86 11.67 -11.46
C PRO A 35 -6.89 12.33 -12.84
N ALA A 36 -7.99 12.16 -13.60
CA ALA A 36 -8.21 12.75 -14.90
C ALA A 36 -9.71 12.90 -15.17
N ASP A 37 -10.06 13.80 -16.08
CA ASP A 37 -11.44 13.95 -16.55
C ASP A 37 -11.94 12.64 -17.17
N GLY A 38 -13.11 12.19 -16.74
CA GLY A 38 -13.71 10.93 -17.19
C GLY A 38 -13.11 9.68 -16.56
N ALA A 39 -12.35 9.81 -15.48
CA ALA A 39 -11.94 8.68 -14.69
C ALA A 39 -13.15 7.90 -14.16
N TRP A 40 -13.08 6.57 -14.20
CA TRP A 40 -14.11 5.74 -13.58
C TRP A 40 -14.01 5.76 -12.07
N THR A 41 -15.16 5.88 -11.42
CA THR A 41 -15.30 5.89 -9.97
C THR A 41 -16.53 5.08 -9.54
N LEU A 42 -16.93 5.19 -8.27
CA LEU A 42 -18.20 4.70 -7.79
C LEU A 42 -19.26 5.80 -7.96
N ARG A 43 -20.40 5.46 -8.52
CA ARG A 43 -21.55 6.38 -8.65
C ARG A 43 -22.78 5.75 -8.01
N SER A 44 -23.65 6.60 -7.44
CA SER A 44 -24.92 6.13 -6.90
C SER A 44 -25.86 5.76 -8.05
N ASP A 45 -26.47 4.60 -7.95
CA ASP A 45 -27.57 4.18 -8.80
C ASP A 45 -28.89 4.87 -8.42
N ALA A 46 -30.00 4.47 -9.05
CA ALA A 46 -31.32 5.07 -8.81
C ALA A 46 -31.84 4.87 -7.38
N ASP A 47 -31.35 3.85 -6.69
CA ASP A 47 -31.71 3.51 -5.30
C ASP A 47 -30.73 4.10 -4.29
N GLY A 48 -29.72 4.85 -4.76
CA GLY A 48 -28.68 5.47 -3.95
C GLY A 48 -27.52 4.55 -3.57
N ALA A 49 -27.49 3.32 -4.08
CA ALA A 49 -26.41 2.38 -3.83
C ALA A 49 -25.21 2.67 -4.73
N LEU A 50 -23.99 2.61 -4.17
CA LEU A 50 -22.77 2.82 -4.92
C LEU A 50 -22.49 1.64 -5.87
N GLN A 51 -22.25 1.98 -7.14
CA GLN A 51 -21.87 1.02 -8.18
C GLN A 51 -20.61 1.50 -8.91
N PRO A 52 -19.71 0.57 -9.28
CA PRO A 52 -18.53 0.93 -10.08
C PRO A 52 -18.98 1.27 -11.51
N GLU A 53 -18.48 2.38 -12.03
CA GLU A 53 -18.67 2.71 -13.44
C GLU A 53 -18.06 1.61 -14.32
N SER A 54 -18.77 1.23 -15.35
CA SER A 54 -18.37 0.22 -16.32
C SER A 54 -19.09 0.41 -17.64
N LEU A 55 -18.56 -0.16 -18.70
CA LEU A 55 -19.24 -0.24 -19.99
C LEU A 55 -19.52 -1.71 -20.33
N PRO A 56 -20.60 -2.02 -21.05
CA PRO A 56 -20.91 -3.40 -21.49
C PRO A 56 -19.80 -4.05 -22.31
N VAL A 57 -19.03 -3.22 -23.03
CA VAL A 57 -17.82 -3.62 -23.75
C VAL A 57 -16.70 -2.69 -23.28
N GLU A 58 -15.67 -3.27 -22.73
CA GLU A 58 -14.51 -2.50 -22.30
C GLU A 58 -13.84 -1.82 -23.51
N PRO A 59 -13.53 -0.52 -23.43
CA PRO A 59 -12.90 0.18 -24.53
C PRO A 59 -11.46 -0.34 -24.72
N PRO A 60 -10.90 -0.26 -25.93
CA PRO A 60 -9.52 -0.70 -26.19
C PRO A 60 -8.46 -0.05 -25.33
N VAL A 61 -8.73 1.16 -24.84
CA VAL A 61 -7.96 1.87 -23.82
C VAL A 61 -8.89 2.14 -22.64
N PRO A 62 -8.81 1.35 -21.56
CA PRO A 62 -9.65 1.57 -20.39
C PRO A 62 -9.39 2.94 -19.78
N PRO A 63 -10.43 3.63 -19.27
CA PRO A 63 -10.22 4.86 -18.52
C PRO A 63 -9.37 4.65 -17.27
N VAL A 64 -8.69 5.71 -16.85
CA VAL A 64 -8.08 5.74 -15.52
C VAL A 64 -9.19 5.62 -14.47
N THR A 65 -8.91 5.03 -13.34
CA THR A 65 -9.90 4.85 -12.28
C THR A 65 -9.49 5.55 -11.01
N THR A 66 -10.45 5.77 -10.11
CA THR A 66 -10.18 6.23 -8.74
C THR A 66 -9.72 5.08 -7.85
N ILE A 67 -9.17 5.40 -6.66
CA ILE A 67 -8.89 4.42 -5.62
C ILE A 67 -10.17 3.72 -5.17
N ALA A 68 -11.29 4.45 -5.07
CA ALA A 68 -12.60 3.91 -4.74
C ALA A 68 -13.01 2.77 -5.69
N TRP A 69 -12.87 3.01 -6.99
CA TRP A 69 -13.17 2.00 -8.01
C TRP A 69 -12.28 0.76 -7.86
N ARG A 70 -10.95 0.98 -7.70
CA ARG A 70 -9.98 -0.14 -7.58
C ARG A 70 -10.22 -0.97 -6.32
N ILE A 71 -10.48 -0.34 -5.17
CA ILE A 71 -10.78 -1.07 -3.94
C ILE A 71 -12.09 -1.85 -4.08
N ALA A 72 -13.14 -1.27 -4.69
CA ALA A 72 -14.38 -1.98 -4.95
C ALA A 72 -14.17 -3.21 -5.85
N HIS A 73 -13.40 -3.06 -6.93
CA HIS A 73 -13.07 -4.16 -7.83
C HIS A 73 -12.27 -5.26 -7.11
N VAL A 74 -11.18 -4.92 -6.46
CA VAL A 74 -10.33 -5.90 -5.76
C VAL A 74 -11.07 -6.57 -4.61
N GLY A 75 -11.73 -5.80 -3.77
CA GLY A 75 -12.41 -6.32 -2.58
C GLY A 75 -13.64 -7.15 -2.93
N ARG A 76 -14.56 -6.63 -3.77
CA ARG A 76 -15.79 -7.32 -4.11
C ARG A 76 -15.58 -8.38 -5.21
N ASP A 77 -15.06 -7.94 -6.36
CA ASP A 77 -15.10 -8.77 -7.57
C ASP A 77 -13.91 -9.74 -7.65
N VAL A 78 -12.72 -9.35 -7.22
CA VAL A 78 -11.53 -10.20 -7.26
C VAL A 78 -11.48 -11.15 -6.06
N LEU A 79 -11.59 -10.65 -4.83
CA LEU A 79 -11.44 -11.44 -3.60
C LEU A 79 -12.78 -11.96 -3.07
N GLY A 80 -13.69 -11.07 -2.71
CA GLY A 80 -14.84 -11.35 -1.88
C GLY A 80 -15.83 -12.34 -2.50
N LYS A 81 -16.30 -12.09 -3.71
CA LYS A 81 -17.24 -12.99 -4.40
C LYS A 81 -16.62 -14.38 -4.59
N ARG A 82 -15.36 -14.45 -4.98
CA ARG A 82 -14.69 -15.74 -5.21
C ARG A 82 -14.44 -16.49 -3.92
N ALA A 83 -14.05 -15.78 -2.85
CA ALA A 83 -13.92 -16.40 -1.53
C ALA A 83 -15.24 -17.02 -1.09
N ARG A 84 -16.34 -16.28 -1.14
CA ARG A 84 -17.65 -16.79 -0.74
C ARG A 84 -18.17 -17.89 -1.65
N ALA A 85 -17.93 -17.80 -2.97
CA ALA A 85 -18.37 -18.82 -3.91
C ALA A 85 -17.67 -20.18 -3.69
N PHE A 86 -16.38 -20.18 -3.41
CA PHE A 86 -15.60 -21.41 -3.30
C PHE A 86 -15.40 -21.89 -1.86
N PHE A 87 -15.34 -20.97 -0.89
CA PHE A 87 -15.00 -21.31 0.50
C PHE A 87 -16.13 -21.00 1.49
N GLY A 88 -17.15 -20.23 1.06
CA GLY A 88 -18.22 -19.77 1.95
C GLY A 88 -17.80 -18.57 2.82
N ASP A 89 -18.64 -18.26 3.78
CA ASP A 89 -18.38 -17.21 4.78
C ASP A 89 -18.99 -17.64 6.12
N PRO A 90 -18.17 -18.10 7.07
CA PRO A 90 -18.66 -18.59 8.35
C PRO A 90 -19.26 -17.52 9.25
N SER A 91 -19.04 -16.23 8.94
CA SER A 91 -19.62 -15.10 9.68
C SER A 91 -21.08 -14.85 9.33
N LEU A 92 -21.56 -15.38 8.21
CA LEU A 92 -22.93 -15.17 7.73
C LEU A 92 -23.87 -16.29 8.20
N PRO A 93 -25.16 -15.98 8.44
CA PRO A 93 -26.17 -17.00 8.71
C PRO A 93 -26.30 -17.99 7.57
N VAL A 94 -26.62 -19.25 7.91
CA VAL A 94 -26.88 -20.30 6.91
C VAL A 94 -28.03 -19.88 6.00
N GLY A 95 -27.82 -20.01 4.68
CA GLY A 95 -28.81 -19.62 3.67
C GLY A 95 -28.72 -18.16 3.20
N THR A 96 -27.78 -17.38 3.72
CA THR A 96 -27.53 -16.01 3.22
C THR A 96 -26.89 -16.01 1.85
N LEU A 97 -25.93 -16.91 1.62
CA LEU A 97 -25.22 -17.01 0.35
C LEU A 97 -26.03 -17.79 -0.69
N PRO A 98 -25.79 -17.55 -2.00
CA PRO A 98 -26.39 -18.34 -3.07
C PRO A 98 -26.15 -19.83 -2.93
N THR A 99 -26.99 -20.62 -3.60
CA THR A 99 -26.81 -22.08 -3.72
C THR A 99 -25.68 -22.43 -4.69
N ASP A 100 -25.26 -23.70 -4.68
CA ASP A 100 -24.09 -24.19 -5.42
C ASP A 100 -24.15 -24.04 -6.95
N ASP A 101 -25.34 -23.75 -7.50
CA ASP A 101 -25.56 -23.50 -8.93
C ASP A 101 -25.21 -22.07 -9.37
N ALA A 102 -24.99 -21.15 -8.42
CA ALA A 102 -24.58 -19.78 -8.74
C ALA A 102 -23.10 -19.71 -9.17
N ILE A 103 -22.85 -19.05 -10.30
CA ILE A 103 -21.50 -18.83 -10.81
C ILE A 103 -20.71 -17.85 -9.94
N MET A 104 -19.39 -17.94 -9.93
CA MET A 104 -18.51 -17.09 -9.10
C MET A 104 -18.62 -15.59 -9.36
N PHE A 105 -19.26 -15.19 -10.47
CA PHE A 105 -19.48 -13.79 -10.82
C PHE A 105 -20.83 -13.25 -10.34
N ASP A 106 -21.71 -14.10 -9.79
CA ASP A 106 -23.04 -13.70 -9.33
C ASP A 106 -22.94 -12.60 -8.28
N PRO A 107 -23.63 -11.44 -8.47
CA PRO A 107 -23.57 -10.33 -7.51
C PRO A 107 -24.08 -10.70 -6.12
N ARG A 108 -24.93 -11.70 -5.99
CA ARG A 108 -25.47 -12.18 -4.70
C ARG A 108 -24.41 -12.78 -3.77
N TRP A 109 -23.20 -13.10 -4.28
CA TRP A 109 -22.08 -13.49 -3.42
C TRP A 109 -21.59 -12.37 -2.52
N TRP A 110 -21.83 -11.11 -2.91
CA TRP A 110 -21.48 -9.94 -2.09
C TRP A 110 -22.63 -8.92 -2.14
N PRO A 111 -23.69 -9.12 -1.34
CA PRO A 111 -24.88 -8.27 -1.35
C PRO A 111 -24.67 -6.95 -0.57
N GLU A 112 -23.60 -6.84 0.23
CA GLU A 112 -23.32 -5.67 1.04
C GLU A 112 -23.01 -4.45 0.17
N PRO A 113 -23.38 -3.24 0.63
CA PRO A 113 -23.09 -2.02 -0.10
C PRO A 113 -21.58 -1.80 -0.22
N LEU A 114 -21.18 -1.12 -1.28
CA LEU A 114 -19.79 -0.68 -1.44
C LEU A 114 -19.47 0.47 -0.47
N PRO A 115 -18.23 0.55 0.02
CA PRO A 115 -17.82 1.54 1.00
C PRO A 115 -17.88 2.97 0.45
N ALA A 116 -18.34 3.90 1.29
CA ALA A 116 -18.45 5.32 0.97
C ALA A 116 -17.31 6.17 1.55
N THR A 117 -16.53 5.61 2.48
CA THR A 117 -15.40 6.30 3.11
C THR A 117 -14.13 5.47 3.00
N ALA A 118 -12.98 6.11 3.17
CA ALA A 118 -11.68 5.44 3.16
C ALA A 118 -11.56 4.38 4.27
N ASP A 119 -12.04 4.69 5.46
CA ASP A 119 -11.99 3.75 6.60
C ASP A 119 -12.86 2.52 6.34
N GLU A 120 -14.08 2.70 5.83
CA GLU A 120 -14.95 1.59 5.43
C GLU A 120 -14.31 0.76 4.30
N ALA A 121 -13.63 1.43 3.36
CA ALA A 121 -12.96 0.78 2.23
C ALA A 121 -11.79 -0.09 2.68
N LEU A 122 -11.02 0.35 3.67
CA LEU A 122 -9.94 -0.46 4.24
C LEU A 122 -10.48 -1.66 5.00
N ALA A 123 -11.51 -1.48 5.83
CA ALA A 123 -12.15 -2.59 6.56
C ALA A 123 -12.78 -3.62 5.59
N PHE A 124 -13.45 -3.16 4.55
CA PHE A 124 -14.01 -3.99 3.48
C PHE A 124 -12.94 -4.80 2.74
N LEU A 125 -11.84 -4.16 2.36
CA LEU A 125 -10.75 -4.81 1.65
C LEU A 125 -10.04 -5.85 2.53
N GLU A 126 -9.83 -5.55 3.81
CA GLU A 126 -9.25 -6.47 4.79
C GLU A 126 -10.16 -7.70 5.02
N GLN A 127 -11.47 -7.49 5.13
CA GLN A 127 -12.44 -8.58 5.23
C GLN A 127 -12.39 -9.50 4.01
N ALA A 128 -12.42 -8.93 2.81
CA ALA A 128 -12.39 -9.71 1.57
C ALA A 128 -11.08 -10.50 1.42
N TYR A 129 -9.95 -9.89 1.75
CA TYR A 129 -8.65 -10.55 1.77
C TYR A 129 -8.60 -11.68 2.81
N GLY A 130 -9.10 -11.46 4.03
CA GLY A 130 -9.14 -12.46 5.08
C GLY A 130 -9.93 -13.69 4.67
N LEU A 131 -11.13 -13.52 4.10
CA LEU A 131 -11.96 -14.62 3.59
C LEU A 131 -11.23 -15.44 2.51
N TRP A 132 -10.58 -14.76 1.57
CA TRP A 132 -9.83 -15.43 0.51
C TRP A 132 -8.62 -16.19 1.07
N ARG A 133 -7.81 -15.54 1.89
CA ARG A 133 -6.61 -16.10 2.51
C ARG A 133 -6.92 -17.36 3.34
N ASP A 134 -7.96 -17.28 4.19
CA ASP A 134 -8.35 -18.38 5.07
C ASP A 134 -8.89 -19.56 4.26
N GLY A 135 -9.66 -19.29 3.20
CA GLY A 135 -10.13 -20.32 2.28
C GLY A 135 -8.98 -21.03 1.56
N VAL A 136 -8.01 -20.26 1.05
CA VAL A 136 -6.81 -20.82 0.39
C VAL A 136 -5.94 -21.61 1.36
N ALA A 137 -5.83 -21.18 2.62
CA ALA A 137 -5.05 -21.89 3.64
C ALA A 137 -5.59 -23.31 3.94
N ALA A 138 -6.85 -23.56 3.67
CA ALA A 138 -7.49 -24.88 3.87
C ALA A 138 -7.30 -25.85 2.68
N LEU A 139 -6.70 -25.39 1.55
CA LEU A 139 -6.51 -26.22 0.37
C LEU A 139 -5.23 -27.06 0.45
N ASP A 140 -5.34 -28.32 0.03
CA ASP A 140 -4.20 -29.20 -0.24
C ASP A 140 -3.83 -29.19 -1.73
N ASP A 141 -2.66 -29.77 -2.06
CA ASP A 141 -2.16 -29.81 -3.43
C ASP A 141 -3.09 -30.58 -4.39
N ASP A 142 -3.81 -31.59 -3.92
CA ASP A 142 -4.79 -32.33 -4.73
C ASP A 142 -6.00 -31.45 -5.07
N THR A 143 -6.48 -30.67 -4.13
CA THR A 143 -7.60 -29.73 -4.33
C THR A 143 -7.21 -28.61 -5.29
N LEU A 144 -5.96 -28.14 -5.24
CA LEU A 144 -5.44 -27.13 -6.18
C LEU A 144 -5.51 -27.56 -7.64
N LEU A 145 -5.37 -28.85 -7.91
CA LEU A 145 -5.43 -29.41 -9.27
C LEU A 145 -6.86 -29.67 -9.76
N ARG A 146 -7.87 -29.60 -8.89
CA ARG A 146 -9.27 -29.87 -9.27
C ARG A 146 -9.82 -28.75 -10.14
N PRO A 147 -10.63 -29.10 -11.14
CA PRO A 147 -11.38 -28.12 -11.93
C PRO A 147 -12.32 -27.29 -11.05
N LEU A 148 -12.55 -26.03 -11.44
CA LEU A 148 -13.48 -25.12 -10.76
C LEU A 148 -14.93 -25.61 -10.83
N GLY A 149 -15.24 -26.43 -11.83
CA GLY A 149 -16.59 -26.95 -12.07
C GLY A 149 -17.60 -25.86 -12.47
N PRO A 150 -18.91 -26.12 -12.31
CA PRO A 150 -19.96 -25.19 -12.78
C PRO A 150 -19.84 -23.76 -12.24
N LYS A 151 -19.32 -23.57 -11.04
CA LYS A 151 -19.10 -22.23 -10.45
C LYS A 151 -18.11 -21.38 -11.28
N GLY A 152 -17.18 -22.02 -11.98
CA GLY A 152 -16.22 -21.37 -12.87
C GLY A 152 -16.82 -20.85 -14.18
N GLU A 153 -18.06 -21.26 -14.54
CA GLU A 153 -18.71 -20.91 -15.82
C GLU A 153 -17.81 -21.25 -17.02
N HIS A 154 -17.43 -20.26 -17.84
CA HIS A 154 -16.53 -20.44 -18.99
C HIS A 154 -15.09 -20.81 -18.58
N HIS A 155 -14.76 -20.77 -17.29
CA HIS A 155 -13.51 -21.25 -16.70
C HIS A 155 -13.66 -22.59 -15.97
N ALA A 156 -14.77 -23.30 -16.15
CA ALA A 156 -15.11 -24.53 -15.41
C ALA A 156 -14.00 -25.60 -15.45
N ASP A 157 -13.30 -25.73 -16.55
CA ASP A 157 -12.22 -26.70 -16.76
C ASP A 157 -10.86 -26.24 -16.20
N GLN A 158 -10.73 -24.99 -15.79
CA GLN A 158 -9.49 -24.47 -15.17
C GLN A 158 -9.36 -25.01 -13.74
N SER A 159 -8.13 -25.21 -13.29
CA SER A 159 -7.88 -25.65 -11.93
C SER A 159 -8.03 -24.53 -10.90
N MET A 160 -8.25 -24.90 -9.64
CA MET A 160 -8.21 -23.97 -8.51
C MET A 160 -6.86 -23.22 -8.46
N ALA A 161 -5.73 -23.86 -8.75
CA ALA A 161 -4.42 -23.22 -8.82
C ALA A 161 -4.38 -22.10 -9.88
N ALA A 162 -5.02 -22.30 -11.04
CA ALA A 162 -5.11 -21.27 -12.06
C ALA A 162 -5.92 -20.07 -11.58
N LEU A 163 -7.00 -20.30 -10.82
CA LEU A 163 -7.75 -19.21 -10.18
C LEU A 163 -6.91 -18.48 -9.14
N LEU A 164 -6.16 -19.19 -8.28
CA LEU A 164 -5.27 -18.56 -7.29
C LEU A 164 -4.23 -17.66 -7.99
N MET A 165 -3.59 -18.14 -9.04
CA MET A 165 -2.61 -17.36 -9.81
C MET A 165 -3.24 -16.13 -10.46
N HIS A 166 -4.48 -16.25 -10.95
CA HIS A 166 -5.24 -15.11 -11.48
C HIS A 166 -5.52 -14.08 -10.39
N ILE A 167 -6.05 -14.50 -9.25
CA ILE A 167 -6.36 -13.61 -8.12
C ILE A 167 -5.09 -12.91 -7.61
N ASN A 168 -3.99 -13.64 -7.43
CA ASN A 168 -2.72 -13.05 -7.00
C ASN A 168 -2.28 -11.94 -7.99
N ARG A 169 -2.34 -12.22 -9.29
CA ARG A 169 -1.99 -11.24 -10.33
C ARG A 169 -2.89 -10.00 -10.28
N GLU A 170 -4.20 -10.17 -10.13
CA GLU A 170 -5.16 -9.07 -10.05
C GLU A 170 -4.90 -8.19 -8.83
N VAL A 171 -4.72 -8.81 -7.65
CA VAL A 171 -4.43 -8.05 -6.41
C VAL A 171 -3.09 -7.32 -6.51
N ILE A 172 -2.05 -7.96 -7.07
CA ILE A 172 -0.73 -7.33 -7.22
C ILE A 172 -0.81 -6.16 -8.21
N ALA A 173 -1.43 -6.35 -9.37
CA ALA A 173 -1.54 -5.32 -10.39
C ALA A 173 -2.35 -4.11 -9.90
N HIS A 174 -3.57 -4.36 -9.42
CA HIS A 174 -4.45 -3.28 -8.96
C HIS A 174 -4.00 -2.65 -7.64
N GLY A 175 -3.36 -3.41 -6.75
CA GLY A 175 -2.74 -2.87 -5.55
C GLY A 175 -1.59 -1.91 -5.88
N ALA A 176 -0.77 -2.22 -6.89
CA ALA A 176 0.27 -1.31 -7.36
C ALA A 176 -0.32 -0.03 -7.98
N GLU A 177 -1.44 -0.13 -8.71
CA GLU A 177 -2.16 1.03 -9.25
C GLU A 177 -2.73 1.91 -8.13
N ILE A 178 -3.30 1.34 -7.07
CA ILE A 178 -3.76 2.11 -5.89
C ILE A 178 -2.59 2.87 -5.27
N CYS A 179 -1.44 2.21 -5.08
CA CYS A 179 -0.25 2.86 -4.55
C CYS A 179 0.22 4.02 -5.44
N LEU A 180 0.21 3.82 -6.76
CA LEU A 180 0.58 4.86 -7.73
C LEU A 180 -0.40 6.04 -7.69
N LEU A 181 -1.70 5.79 -7.59
CA LEU A 181 -2.71 6.84 -7.47
C LEU A 181 -2.50 7.68 -6.20
N ARG A 182 -2.18 7.06 -5.07
CA ARG A 182 -1.81 7.78 -3.85
C ARG A 182 -0.57 8.65 -4.03
N ASP A 183 0.45 8.13 -4.71
CA ASP A 183 1.67 8.90 -4.99
C ASP A 183 1.38 10.10 -5.89
N LEU A 184 0.55 9.92 -6.92
CA LEU A 184 0.15 10.99 -7.82
C LEU A 184 -0.69 12.07 -7.11
N TYR A 185 -1.66 11.65 -6.28
CA TYR A 185 -2.46 12.57 -5.47
C TYR A 185 -1.57 13.42 -4.57
N ARG A 186 -0.66 12.79 -3.83
CA ARG A 186 0.29 13.48 -2.96
C ARG A 186 1.20 14.40 -3.74
N ALA A 187 1.77 13.92 -4.85
CA ALA A 187 2.63 14.72 -5.71
C ALA A 187 1.92 15.96 -6.27
N GLN A 188 0.65 15.83 -6.63
CA GLN A 188 -0.14 16.96 -7.09
C GLN A 188 -0.41 17.98 -5.98
N ARG A 189 -0.77 17.52 -4.77
CA ARG A 189 -0.99 18.41 -3.61
C ARG A 189 0.30 19.04 -3.13
N ASP A 190 1.35 18.24 -2.99
CA ASP A 190 2.66 18.68 -2.50
C ASP A 190 3.36 19.62 -3.49
N GLY A 191 3.06 19.47 -4.79
CA GLY A 191 3.51 20.41 -5.82
C GLY A 191 2.89 21.83 -5.67
N LEU A 192 1.79 21.94 -4.90
CA LEU A 192 1.17 23.21 -4.53
C LEU A 192 1.74 23.78 -3.21
N ASP A 193 2.45 22.98 -2.41
CA ASP A 193 3.12 23.43 -1.20
C ASP A 193 4.57 23.87 -1.54
N PRO A 194 4.88 25.17 -1.44
CA PRO A 194 6.21 25.67 -1.79
C PRO A 194 7.34 25.04 -0.97
N LEU A 195 7.10 24.72 0.32
CA LEU A 195 8.09 24.08 1.20
C LEU A 195 8.44 22.68 0.71
N VAL A 196 7.42 21.85 0.46
CA VAL A 196 7.61 20.47 -0.04
C VAL A 196 8.26 20.47 -1.42
N ALA A 197 7.80 21.35 -2.31
CA ALA A 197 8.37 21.48 -3.65
C ALA A 197 9.84 21.93 -3.61
N GLY A 198 10.18 22.91 -2.80
CA GLY A 198 11.55 23.36 -2.57
C GLY A 198 12.43 22.25 -1.99
N ALA A 199 11.93 21.56 -0.98
CA ALA A 199 12.63 20.47 -0.32
C ALA A 199 12.96 19.31 -1.28
N ARG A 200 12.01 18.87 -2.11
CA ARG A 200 12.23 17.81 -3.12
C ARG A 200 13.23 18.21 -4.20
N ARG A 201 13.23 19.47 -4.61
CA ARG A 201 14.25 20.00 -5.54
C ARG A 201 15.64 20.10 -4.92
N GLY A 202 15.74 20.13 -3.59
CA GLY A 202 16.99 20.33 -2.86
C GLY A 202 17.36 21.81 -2.71
N ASP A 203 16.40 22.72 -2.79
CA ASP A 203 16.57 24.16 -2.66
C ASP A 203 16.54 24.55 -1.17
N ALA A 204 17.70 24.42 -0.51
CA ALA A 204 17.85 24.66 0.92
C ALA A 204 17.61 26.14 1.30
N ASP A 205 17.96 27.07 0.42
CA ASP A 205 17.75 28.49 0.66
C ASP A 205 16.28 28.86 0.66
N GLU A 206 15.53 28.35 -0.31
CA GLU A 206 14.08 28.52 -0.37
C GLU A 206 13.38 27.85 0.83
N VAL A 207 13.79 26.63 1.18
CA VAL A 207 13.28 25.91 2.35
C VAL A 207 13.52 26.71 3.64
N SER A 208 14.75 27.19 3.87
CA SER A 208 15.07 28.00 5.06
C SER A 208 14.22 29.26 5.12
N ARG A 209 14.11 29.99 3.99
CA ARG A 209 13.30 31.20 3.89
C ARG A 209 11.81 30.94 4.23
N LEU A 210 11.25 29.83 3.78
CA LEU A 210 9.86 29.46 4.06
C LEU A 210 9.67 29.08 5.53
N LEU A 211 10.64 28.35 6.12
CA LEU A 211 10.63 27.96 7.53
C LEU A 211 10.77 29.18 8.44
N ASP A 212 11.65 30.13 8.11
CA ASP A 212 11.76 31.41 8.80
C ASP A 212 10.46 32.22 8.74
N GLY A 213 9.69 32.06 7.65
CA GLY A 213 8.35 32.61 7.47
C GLY A 213 7.25 31.88 8.23
N GLY A 214 7.56 30.83 8.97
CA GLY A 214 6.62 30.06 9.78
C GLY A 214 5.87 28.96 9.02
N ALA A 215 6.39 28.50 7.90
CA ALA A 215 5.81 27.35 7.20
C ALA A 215 5.86 26.10 8.09
N ALA A 216 4.75 25.36 8.17
CA ALA A 216 4.68 24.13 8.94
C ALA A 216 5.41 22.99 8.21
N VAL A 217 6.27 22.26 8.91
CA VAL A 217 6.97 21.10 8.36
C VAL A 217 6.05 19.90 8.34
N PRO A 218 5.73 19.33 7.15
CA PRO A 218 5.01 18.04 7.08
C PRO A 218 5.80 16.94 7.79
N VAL A 219 5.08 16.08 8.50
CA VAL A 219 5.66 15.06 9.39
C VAL A 219 6.64 14.12 8.68
N SER A 220 6.39 13.76 7.41
CA SER A 220 7.25 12.85 6.63
C SER A 220 8.42 13.53 5.91
N LEU A 221 8.42 14.87 5.81
CA LEU A 221 9.30 15.60 4.89
C LEU A 221 10.79 15.38 5.17
N LEU A 222 11.19 15.27 6.45
CA LEU A 222 12.58 15.03 6.83
C LEU A 222 13.09 13.68 6.32
N ALA A 223 12.31 12.61 6.52
CA ALA A 223 12.69 11.28 6.04
C ALA A 223 12.68 11.19 4.51
N GLU A 224 11.70 11.84 3.85
CA GLU A 224 11.63 11.91 2.39
C GLU A 224 12.87 12.60 1.80
N THR A 225 13.26 13.76 2.33
CA THR A 225 14.41 14.51 1.85
C THR A 225 15.72 13.78 2.11
N ALA A 226 15.83 13.07 3.22
CA ALA A 226 16.96 12.18 3.51
C ALA A 226 17.03 11.02 2.51
N GLY A 227 15.91 10.39 2.18
CA GLY A 227 15.82 9.36 1.14
C GLY A 227 16.21 9.86 -0.24
N LEU A 228 15.90 11.11 -0.56
CA LEU A 228 16.31 11.79 -1.79
C LEU A 228 17.75 12.35 -1.74
N ARG A 229 18.46 12.15 -0.63
CA ARG A 229 19.83 12.65 -0.39
C ARG A 229 19.96 14.18 -0.52
N ARG A 230 18.92 14.93 -0.11
CA ARG A 230 18.93 16.41 -0.11
C ARG A 230 19.53 16.93 1.22
N TRP A 231 20.80 16.66 1.45
CA TRP A 231 21.45 16.84 2.76
C TRP A 231 21.42 18.25 3.30
N ASP A 232 21.53 19.28 2.45
CA ASP A 232 21.43 20.67 2.86
C ASP A 232 20.00 21.02 3.32
N VAL A 233 19.00 20.45 2.67
CA VAL A 233 17.60 20.56 3.10
C VAL A 233 17.36 19.80 4.41
N VAL A 234 17.91 18.59 4.55
CA VAL A 234 17.85 17.83 5.82
C VAL A 234 18.40 18.68 6.96
N ARG A 235 19.55 19.32 6.76
CA ARG A 235 20.13 20.24 7.73
C ARG A 235 19.18 21.38 8.08
N ALA A 236 18.66 22.08 7.09
CA ALA A 236 17.72 23.19 7.28
C ALA A 236 16.48 22.75 8.07
N LEU A 237 15.88 21.62 7.72
CA LEU A 237 14.70 21.08 8.41
C LEU A 237 15.00 20.74 9.89
N VAL A 238 16.15 20.10 10.16
CA VAL A 238 16.54 19.73 11.52
C VAL A 238 16.83 20.97 12.37
N GLU A 239 17.54 21.97 11.83
CA GLU A 239 17.84 23.24 12.50
C GLU A 239 16.56 24.05 12.82
N HIS A 240 15.48 23.86 12.04
CA HIS A 240 14.16 24.45 12.31
C HIS A 240 13.22 23.53 13.11
N GLY A 241 13.77 22.50 13.76
CA GLY A 241 13.03 21.68 14.74
C GLY A 241 12.15 20.59 14.14
N ALA A 242 12.43 20.13 12.94
CA ALA A 242 11.74 18.95 12.39
C ALA A 242 11.94 17.73 13.31
N ALA A 243 10.89 16.93 13.52
CA ALA A 243 10.96 15.73 14.34
C ALA A 243 11.84 14.66 13.66
N VAL A 244 12.93 14.25 14.33
CA VAL A 244 14.02 13.44 13.74
C VAL A 244 13.71 11.96 13.64
N ASP A 245 12.84 11.42 14.51
CA ASP A 245 12.48 9.98 14.57
C ASP A 245 11.21 9.65 13.81
N VAL A 246 10.72 10.59 13.00
CA VAL A 246 9.53 10.38 12.20
C VAL A 246 9.91 9.86 10.81
N GLY A 247 9.07 8.94 10.33
CA GLY A 247 9.33 8.22 9.09
C GLY A 247 9.88 6.82 9.39
N ASN A 248 9.58 5.89 8.49
CA ASN A 248 10.06 4.52 8.64
C ASN A 248 10.36 3.93 7.25
N PRO A 249 11.65 3.88 6.88
CA PRO A 249 12.86 4.26 7.65
C PRO A 249 12.93 5.74 8.02
N SER A 250 13.61 6.08 9.14
CA SER A 250 13.84 7.47 9.55
C SER A 250 14.99 8.13 8.77
N ALA A 251 15.14 9.46 8.90
CA ALA A 251 16.24 10.20 8.29
C ALA A 251 17.62 9.65 8.70
N LEU A 252 17.77 9.14 9.93
CA LEU A 252 19.01 8.54 10.42
C LEU A 252 19.38 7.26 9.68
N HIS A 253 18.41 6.43 9.28
CA HIS A 253 18.67 5.24 8.46
C HIS A 253 19.24 5.63 7.09
N TYR A 254 18.64 6.60 6.42
CA TYR A 254 19.10 7.07 5.10
C TYR A 254 20.47 7.73 5.16
N ALA A 255 20.74 8.53 6.19
CA ALA A 255 22.05 9.15 6.39
C ALA A 255 23.13 8.08 6.67
N ALA A 256 22.81 7.08 7.47
CA ALA A 256 23.69 5.95 7.76
C ALA A 256 23.99 5.10 6.50
N ALA A 257 22.95 4.79 5.71
CA ALA A 257 23.07 4.07 4.44
C ALA A 257 23.88 4.81 3.38
N ALA A 258 23.89 6.15 3.44
CA ALA A 258 24.64 6.98 2.53
C ALA A 258 26.08 7.27 2.98
N GLY A 259 26.44 6.92 4.24
CA GLY A 259 27.74 7.22 4.82
C GLY A 259 27.93 8.70 5.19
N GLU A 260 26.82 9.46 5.29
CA GLU A 260 26.83 10.90 5.54
C GLU A 260 27.03 11.20 7.03
N ARG A 261 28.25 11.03 7.48
CA ARG A 261 28.62 11.13 8.89
C ARG A 261 28.20 12.46 9.52
N ALA A 262 28.39 13.58 8.82
CA ALA A 262 28.03 14.91 9.33
C ALA A 262 26.51 15.04 9.57
N ILE A 263 25.69 14.40 8.74
CA ILE A 263 24.24 14.37 8.92
C ILE A 263 23.84 13.40 10.04
N VAL A 264 24.51 12.25 10.15
CA VAL A 264 24.33 11.33 11.27
C VAL A 264 24.60 12.04 12.61
N GLU A 265 25.71 12.75 12.73
CA GLU A 265 26.06 13.54 13.93
C GLU A 265 24.99 14.61 14.20
N LEU A 266 24.58 15.37 13.20
CA LEU A 266 23.53 16.38 13.32
C LEU A 266 22.22 15.79 13.85
N LEU A 267 21.77 14.67 13.28
CA LEU A 267 20.52 14.02 13.70
C LEU A 267 20.61 13.51 15.16
N LEU A 268 21.74 12.91 15.54
CA LEU A 268 21.98 12.45 16.91
C LEU A 268 22.02 13.61 17.91
N ASP A 269 22.65 14.73 17.55
CA ASP A 269 22.70 15.95 18.39
C ASP A 269 21.31 16.55 18.62
N HIS A 270 20.36 16.29 17.70
CA HIS A 270 18.96 16.68 17.81
C HIS A 270 18.06 15.57 18.37
N GLY A 271 18.65 14.51 18.93
CA GLY A 271 17.95 13.51 19.71
C GLY A 271 17.43 12.31 18.92
N ALA A 272 17.91 12.06 17.70
CA ALA A 272 17.52 10.87 16.93
C ALA A 272 17.91 9.58 17.67
N ASP A 273 16.98 8.63 17.72
CA ASP A 273 17.19 7.32 18.35
C ASP A 273 18.03 6.41 17.45
N ARG A 274 19.28 6.14 17.88
CA ARG A 274 20.20 5.25 17.17
C ARG A 274 19.78 3.79 17.13
N GLU A 275 18.90 3.38 18.05
CA GLU A 275 18.40 2.00 18.17
C GLU A 275 17.01 1.82 17.51
N LEU A 276 16.44 2.89 16.94
CA LEU A 276 15.19 2.80 16.21
C LEU A 276 15.33 1.79 15.06
N ALA A 277 14.53 0.73 15.08
CA ALA A 277 14.52 -0.25 14.00
C ALA A 277 13.48 0.11 12.93
N ASP A 278 13.83 -0.09 11.64
CA ASP A 278 12.86 0.07 10.58
C ASP A 278 11.80 -1.04 10.60
N ALA A 279 10.57 -0.73 10.17
CA ALA A 279 9.45 -1.67 10.24
C ALA A 279 9.54 -2.79 9.18
N GLN A 280 10.28 -2.57 8.10
CA GLN A 280 10.33 -3.53 6.98
C GLN A 280 11.30 -4.68 7.25
N PHE A 281 12.48 -4.37 7.81
CA PHE A 281 13.56 -5.35 8.02
C PHE A 281 13.93 -5.53 9.49
N GLY A 282 13.39 -4.71 10.40
CA GLY A 282 13.77 -4.68 11.80
C GLY A 282 15.22 -4.27 12.03
N MET A 283 15.81 -3.49 11.13
CA MET A 283 17.21 -3.11 11.15
C MET A 283 17.41 -1.71 11.73
N THR A 284 18.43 -1.53 12.55
CA THR A 284 18.82 -0.21 13.07
C THR A 284 19.66 0.56 12.05
N PRO A 285 19.83 1.91 12.19
CA PRO A 285 20.70 2.69 11.34
C PRO A 285 22.15 2.15 11.26
N ALA A 286 22.67 1.59 12.34
CA ALA A 286 24.00 0.98 12.35
C ALA A 286 24.09 -0.26 11.46
N VAL A 287 23.03 -1.06 11.39
CA VAL A 287 22.94 -2.23 10.50
C VAL A 287 22.82 -1.79 9.04
N TRP A 288 22.07 -0.73 8.77
CA TRP A 288 22.01 -0.13 7.42
C TRP A 288 23.38 0.37 6.97
N ALA A 289 24.14 1.07 7.85
CA ALA A 289 25.51 1.51 7.53
C ALA A 289 26.42 0.33 7.17
N ASP A 290 26.38 -0.77 7.92
CA ASP A 290 27.15 -1.99 7.63
C ASP A 290 26.76 -2.60 6.28
N HIS A 291 25.45 -2.70 6.02
CA HIS A 291 24.93 -3.29 4.79
C HIS A 291 25.40 -2.53 3.54
N PHE A 292 25.49 -1.20 3.62
CA PHE A 292 25.94 -0.34 2.53
C PHE A 292 27.46 -0.06 2.55
N GLY A 293 28.22 -0.69 3.45
CA GLY A 293 29.68 -0.64 3.47
C GLY A 293 30.30 0.54 4.20
N HIS A 294 29.53 1.24 5.04
CA HIS A 294 29.96 2.41 5.82
C HIS A 294 30.31 2.02 7.25
N GLY A 295 31.37 1.20 7.41
CA GLY A 295 31.76 0.64 8.70
C GLY A 295 32.21 1.67 9.75
N ASP A 296 32.73 2.80 9.33
CA ASP A 296 33.08 3.94 10.20
C ASP A 296 31.82 4.61 10.79
N VAL A 297 30.79 4.81 10.00
CA VAL A 297 29.48 5.32 10.43
C VAL A 297 28.81 4.34 11.36
N SER A 298 28.83 3.03 11.02
CA SER A 298 28.31 1.97 11.87
C SER A 298 29.02 1.91 13.23
N ALA A 299 30.35 2.02 13.25
CA ALA A 299 31.12 2.06 14.50
C ALA A 299 30.73 3.27 15.36
N HIS A 300 30.55 4.44 14.74
CA HIS A 300 30.11 5.67 15.40
C HIS A 300 28.72 5.50 16.03
N LEU A 301 27.75 4.99 15.26
CA LEU A 301 26.40 4.72 15.74
C LEU A 301 26.35 3.76 16.93
N ARG A 302 27.25 2.76 16.97
CA ARG A 302 27.40 1.81 18.10
C ARG A 302 28.21 2.34 19.27
N GLY A 303 28.67 3.61 19.21
CA GLY A 303 29.52 4.17 20.26
C GLY A 303 30.90 3.51 20.38
N ARG A 304 31.41 2.86 19.32
CA ARG A 304 32.73 2.23 19.30
C ARG A 304 33.81 3.22 18.85
N PRO A 305 34.97 3.26 19.52
CA PRO A 305 36.07 4.10 19.04
C PRO A 305 36.52 3.62 17.65
N LEU A 306 36.76 4.55 16.76
CA LEU A 306 37.37 4.28 15.46
C LEU A 306 38.79 3.72 15.69
N ARG A 307 39.08 2.59 15.05
CA ARG A 307 40.43 1.98 15.10
C ARG A 307 41.34 2.61 14.06
#